data_9dab55ba777ab45e32a599164196e88e
#
_entry.id   9dab55ba777ab45e32a599164196e88e
#
_cell.length_a   1.000
_cell.length_b   1.000
_cell.length_c   1.000
_cell.angle_alpha   90.00
_cell.angle_beta   90.00
_cell.angle_gamma   90.00
#
_symmetry.space_group_name_H-M   'P 1'
#
loop_
_entity.id
_entity.type
_entity.pdbx_description
1 polymer ?
#
loop_
_entity_poly.entity_id
_entity_poly.type
_entity_poly.pdbx_seq_one_letter_code
_entity_poly.pdbx_strand_id
1 'polypeptide(L)'
;MIRSQQLKQKIKPQGEIAHGIGNSYADHSERDALRYFLANCNPFQQFWKNYFGTPPNTILKEDPLGEYGVDLGIVTKSNINNETTIHGLIEVDVFNSWGETFPAHYKKFHVLERKLKYFEGTNYKYLTCTFNNTHTQMCCTTRENIERCNLLYGVTEMWMPAIKSHDRVVRCPLDENVFWFGVA
;
A
#
# COMPACT_ATOMS: atom_id res chain seq x y z
N MET A 1 -18.13 -13.12 12.96
CA MET A 1 -19.35 -12.44 12.51
C MET A 1 -19.46 -10.98 12.96
N ILE A 2 -19.13 -10.64 14.22
CA ILE A 2 -19.22 -9.26 14.76
C ILE A 2 -18.25 -8.27 14.05
N ARG A 3 -17.05 -8.71 13.66
CA ARG A 3 -16.05 -7.87 12.97
C ARG A 3 -16.52 -7.40 11.58
N SER A 4 -17.19 -8.24 10.81
CA SER A 4 -17.64 -7.88 9.45
C SER A 4 -18.79 -6.88 9.42
N GLN A 5 -19.62 -6.86 10.45
CA GLN A 5 -20.70 -5.88 10.56
C GLN A 5 -20.21 -4.51 11.04
N GLN A 6 -19.22 -4.49 11.94
CA GLN A 6 -18.60 -3.23 12.36
C GLN A 6 -17.76 -2.58 11.26
N LEU A 7 -17.14 -3.37 10.39
CA LEU A 7 -16.40 -2.88 9.20
C LEU A 7 -17.33 -2.20 8.19
N LYS A 8 -18.49 -2.81 7.90
CA LYS A 8 -19.47 -2.22 6.97
C LYS A 8 -20.04 -0.88 7.44
N GLN A 9 -20.08 -0.64 8.76
CA GLN A 9 -20.54 0.64 9.31
C GLN A 9 -19.46 1.72 9.31
N LYS A 10 -18.19 1.37 9.11
CA LYS A 10 -17.06 2.32 9.08
C LYS A 10 -16.68 2.79 7.68
N ILE A 11 -17.19 2.15 6.64
CA ILE A 11 -17.05 2.67 5.26
C ILE A 11 -18.02 3.84 5.13
N LYS A 12 -17.56 4.99 5.58
CA LYS A 12 -18.30 6.24 5.47
C LYS A 12 -18.05 6.86 4.10
N PRO A 13 -19.06 7.54 3.51
CA PRO A 13 -18.84 8.31 2.30
C PRO A 13 -17.75 9.37 2.55
N GLN A 14 -17.11 9.77 1.47
CA GLN A 14 -16.01 10.74 1.43
C GLN A 14 -16.12 11.83 2.50
N GLY A 15 -15.06 12.01 3.27
CA GLY A 15 -14.91 13.07 4.27
C GLY A 15 -15.02 12.62 5.73
N GLU A 16 -15.47 11.42 6.01
CA GLU A 16 -15.58 10.90 7.37
C GLU A 16 -14.77 9.62 7.59
N ILE A 17 -13.54 9.59 7.09
CA ILE A 17 -12.62 8.53 7.44
C ILE A 17 -12.23 8.80 8.90
N ALA A 18 -12.66 7.91 9.78
CA ALA A 18 -12.26 7.98 11.15
C ALA A 18 -10.73 8.06 11.18
N HIS A 19 -10.20 9.17 11.66
CA HIS A 19 -8.78 9.31 11.93
C HIS A 19 -8.38 8.17 12.85
N GLY A 20 -7.90 7.11 12.22
CA GLY A 20 -7.65 5.86 12.92
C GLY A 20 -6.41 5.95 13.76
N ILE A 21 -6.63 6.32 14.99
CA ILE A 21 -5.88 5.74 16.10
C ILE A 21 -6.55 4.38 16.37
N GLY A 22 -6.93 3.68 15.36
CA GLY A 22 -7.52 2.36 15.45
C GLY A 22 -6.59 1.39 14.77
N ASN A 23 -6.46 0.23 15.34
CA ASN A 23 -5.73 -0.87 14.79
C ASN A 23 -5.90 -0.91 13.26
N SER A 24 -4.87 -0.57 12.53
CA SER A 24 -4.80 -0.62 11.07
C SER A 24 -5.28 -1.96 10.50
N TYR A 25 -5.21 -3.00 11.29
CA TYR A 25 -5.67 -4.35 10.98
C TYR A 25 -7.20 -4.53 10.90
N ALA A 26 -7.97 -3.57 11.39
CA ALA A 26 -9.44 -3.63 11.37
C ALA A 26 -10.06 -2.71 10.31
N ASP A 27 -9.28 -1.86 9.68
CA ASP A 27 -9.74 -0.91 8.68
C ASP A 27 -9.33 -1.39 7.28
N HIS A 28 -10.32 -1.73 6.45
CA HIS A 28 -10.11 -2.13 5.06
C HIS A 28 -10.33 -0.97 4.09
N SER A 29 -10.47 0.25 4.59
CA SER A 29 -10.77 1.42 3.76
C SER A 29 -9.67 1.71 2.75
N GLU A 30 -8.40 1.50 3.12
CA GLU A 30 -7.25 1.67 2.23
C GLU A 30 -7.24 0.65 1.09
N ARG A 31 -7.61 -0.59 1.38
CA ARG A 31 -7.70 -1.67 0.38
C ARG A 31 -8.84 -1.40 -0.60
N ASP A 32 -9.95 -0.87 -0.13
CA ASP A 32 -11.08 -0.47 -0.97
C ASP A 32 -10.73 0.77 -1.80
N ALA A 33 -9.98 1.72 -1.25
CA ALA A 33 -9.44 2.85 -1.99
C ALA A 33 -8.53 2.41 -3.14
N LEU A 34 -7.65 1.44 -2.93
CA LEU A 34 -6.83 0.91 -4.02
C LEU A 34 -7.67 0.27 -5.13
N ARG A 35 -8.70 -0.49 -4.78
CA ARG A 35 -9.63 -1.07 -5.76
C ARG A 35 -10.37 0.01 -6.54
N TYR A 36 -10.78 1.08 -5.85
CA TYR A 36 -11.42 2.22 -6.49
C TYR A 36 -10.49 2.91 -7.49
N PHE A 37 -9.21 3.13 -7.13
CA PHE A 37 -8.21 3.70 -8.03
C PHE A 37 -7.96 2.79 -9.25
N LEU A 38 -7.89 1.48 -9.04
CA LEU A 38 -7.76 0.52 -10.13
C LEU A 38 -8.97 0.54 -11.10
N ALA A 39 -10.15 0.87 -10.61
CA ALA A 39 -11.34 0.95 -11.44
C ALA A 39 -11.52 2.32 -12.13
N ASN A 40 -11.03 3.41 -11.52
CA ASN A 40 -11.43 4.77 -11.92
C ASN A 40 -10.26 5.69 -12.31
N CYS A 41 -9.00 5.32 -12.02
CA CYS A 41 -7.83 6.13 -12.35
C CYS A 41 -7.05 5.53 -13.52
N ASN A 42 -7.33 6.00 -14.75
CA ASN A 42 -6.66 5.49 -15.95
C ASN A 42 -5.13 5.55 -15.91
N PRO A 43 -4.47 6.64 -15.42
CA PRO A 43 -3.02 6.66 -15.29
C PRO A 43 -2.49 5.58 -14.35
N PHE A 44 -3.20 5.31 -13.25
CA PHE A 44 -2.81 4.25 -12.32
C PHE A 44 -3.02 2.86 -12.92
N GLN A 45 -4.12 2.63 -13.67
CA GLN A 45 -4.34 1.38 -14.39
C GLN A 45 -3.21 1.09 -15.37
N GLN A 46 -2.74 2.11 -16.11
CA GLN A 46 -1.65 1.94 -17.06
C GLN A 46 -0.33 1.64 -16.35
N PHE A 47 -0.01 2.38 -15.28
CA PHE A 47 1.15 2.11 -14.41
C PHE A 47 1.11 0.67 -13.88
N TRP A 48 -0.04 0.25 -13.34
CA TRP A 48 -0.25 -1.08 -12.79
C TRP A 48 0.01 -2.19 -13.82
N LYS A 49 -0.56 -2.06 -15.02
CA LYS A 49 -0.36 -3.02 -16.11
C LYS A 49 1.12 -3.10 -16.51
N ASN A 50 1.77 -1.97 -16.63
CA ASN A 50 3.18 -1.91 -17.02
C ASN A 50 4.09 -2.51 -15.92
N TYR A 51 3.79 -2.20 -14.67
CA TYR A 51 4.61 -2.66 -13.55
C TYR A 51 4.41 -4.14 -13.27
N PHE A 52 3.19 -4.60 -13.08
CA PHE A 52 2.93 -5.99 -12.72
C PHE A 52 2.89 -6.95 -13.91
N GLY A 53 2.60 -6.46 -15.12
CA GLY A 53 2.45 -7.32 -16.30
C GLY A 53 1.37 -8.38 -16.06
N THR A 54 0.22 -7.97 -15.55
CA THR A 54 -0.81 -8.85 -14.98
C THR A 54 -1.21 -9.98 -15.91
N PRO A 55 -0.98 -11.25 -15.56
CA PRO A 55 -1.50 -12.40 -16.30
C PRO A 55 -3.04 -12.38 -16.35
N PRO A 56 -3.65 -13.00 -17.37
CA PRO A 56 -5.10 -13.21 -17.38
C PRO A 56 -5.53 -14.00 -16.13
N ASN A 57 -6.76 -13.73 -15.66
CA ASN A 57 -7.34 -14.33 -14.44
C ASN A 57 -6.64 -13.97 -13.11
N THR A 58 -5.95 -12.87 -13.07
CA THR A 58 -5.37 -12.34 -11.83
C THR A 58 -6.45 -11.74 -10.96
N ILE A 59 -6.40 -12.01 -9.66
CA ILE A 59 -7.26 -11.41 -8.65
C ILE A 59 -6.43 -10.71 -7.57
N LEU A 60 -7.04 -9.71 -6.92
CA LEU A 60 -6.49 -9.13 -5.70
C LEU A 60 -6.98 -9.95 -4.50
N LYS A 61 -6.05 -10.57 -3.80
CA LYS A 61 -6.29 -11.36 -2.58
C LYS A 61 -5.83 -10.56 -1.36
N GLU A 62 -6.68 -10.44 -0.36
CA GLU A 62 -6.31 -9.88 0.93
C GLU A 62 -5.45 -10.86 1.72
N ASP A 63 -4.54 -10.32 2.50
CA ASP A 63 -3.64 -11.07 3.39
C ASP A 63 -3.01 -12.30 2.71
N PRO A 64 -2.34 -12.12 1.55
CA PRO A 64 -1.85 -13.24 0.73
C PRO A 64 -0.83 -14.12 1.46
N LEU A 65 -0.13 -13.54 2.44
CA LEU A 65 0.88 -14.19 3.28
C LEU A 65 0.39 -14.44 4.72
N GLY A 66 -0.92 -14.32 4.95
CA GLY A 66 -1.54 -14.48 6.26
C GLY A 66 -1.72 -13.17 7.02
N GLU A 67 -2.41 -13.24 8.15
CA GLU A 67 -2.67 -12.11 9.04
C GLU A 67 -1.33 -11.48 9.48
N TYR A 68 -1.26 -10.15 9.52
CA TYR A 68 -0.05 -9.36 9.80
C TYR A 68 1.02 -9.40 8.69
N GLY A 69 0.70 -9.96 7.53
CA GLY A 69 1.54 -9.91 6.34
C GLY A 69 1.40 -8.60 5.56
N VAL A 70 1.39 -8.73 4.25
CA VAL A 70 1.15 -7.63 3.30
C VAL A 70 -0.36 -7.53 3.03
N ASP A 71 -0.87 -6.31 2.84
CA ASP A 71 -2.31 -6.06 2.72
C ASP A 71 -2.98 -6.77 1.56
N LEU A 72 -2.35 -6.74 0.38
CA LEU A 72 -2.90 -7.31 -0.83
C LEU A 72 -1.84 -8.10 -1.62
N GLY A 73 -2.29 -9.13 -2.32
CA GLY A 73 -1.49 -9.87 -3.27
C GLY A 73 -2.16 -9.93 -4.63
N ILE A 74 -1.35 -9.83 -5.68
CA ILE A 74 -1.75 -10.15 -7.04
C ILE A 74 -1.54 -11.64 -7.23
N VAL A 75 -2.62 -12.40 -7.36
CA VAL A 75 -2.55 -13.85 -7.41
C VAL A 75 -3.32 -14.41 -8.58
N THR A 76 -2.85 -15.54 -9.11
CA THR A 76 -3.63 -16.42 -9.99
C THR A 76 -3.95 -17.70 -9.25
N LYS A 77 -5.14 -18.24 -9.49
CA LYS A 77 -5.56 -19.51 -8.93
C LYS A 77 -5.59 -20.57 -10.02
N SER A 78 -4.89 -21.67 -9.80
CA SER A 78 -4.94 -22.82 -10.71
C SER A 78 -6.30 -23.50 -10.64
N ASN A 79 -6.92 -23.72 -11.79
CA ASN A 79 -8.18 -24.45 -11.88
C ASN A 79 -8.01 -25.97 -11.70
N ILE A 80 -6.75 -26.46 -11.73
CA ILE A 80 -6.47 -27.91 -11.71
C ILE A 80 -6.24 -28.40 -10.28
N ASN A 81 -5.41 -27.68 -9.50
CA ASN A 81 -4.96 -28.12 -8.18
C ASN A 81 -5.29 -27.13 -7.05
N ASN A 82 -6.07 -26.08 -7.34
CA ASN A 82 -6.38 -24.99 -6.41
C ASN A 82 -5.15 -24.24 -5.83
N GLU A 83 -3.97 -24.44 -6.37
CA GLU A 83 -2.78 -23.71 -5.95
C GLU A 83 -2.89 -22.23 -6.30
N THR A 84 -2.41 -21.38 -5.39
CA THR A 84 -2.35 -19.94 -5.57
C THR A 84 -0.90 -19.55 -5.87
N THR A 85 -0.70 -18.91 -7.03
CA THR A 85 0.60 -18.32 -7.38
C THR A 85 0.56 -16.82 -7.11
N ILE A 86 1.52 -16.30 -6.35
CA ILE A 86 1.68 -14.88 -6.05
C ILE A 86 2.59 -14.27 -7.12
N HIS A 87 2.12 -13.20 -7.76
CA HIS A 87 2.86 -12.43 -8.77
C HIS A 87 3.40 -11.11 -8.22
N GLY A 88 2.75 -10.56 -7.23
CA GLY A 88 3.14 -9.32 -6.61
C GLY A 88 2.45 -9.09 -5.27
N LEU A 89 3.04 -8.22 -4.48
CA LEU A 89 2.61 -7.86 -3.14
C LEU A 89 2.40 -6.35 -3.06
N ILE A 90 1.39 -5.92 -2.32
CA ILE A 90 1.05 -4.50 -2.19
C ILE A 90 0.79 -4.19 -0.72
N GLU A 91 1.47 -3.19 -0.23
CA GLU A 91 1.20 -2.55 1.05
C GLU A 91 0.42 -1.27 0.81
N VAL A 92 -0.59 -1.04 1.60
CA VAL A 92 -1.48 0.13 1.49
C VAL A 92 -1.53 0.85 2.82
N ASP A 93 -1.38 2.17 2.81
CA ASP A 93 -1.35 2.98 4.01
C ASP A 93 -2.05 4.33 3.77
N VAL A 94 -2.44 5.02 4.85
CA VAL A 94 -3.00 6.38 4.80
C VAL A 94 -2.10 7.33 5.57
N PHE A 95 -1.72 8.41 4.90
CA PHE A 95 -1.01 9.49 5.53
C PHE A 95 -2.00 10.56 6.01
N ASN A 96 -2.42 10.47 7.25
CA ASN A 96 -3.47 11.30 7.83
C ASN A 96 -3.19 12.82 7.80
N SER A 97 -1.91 13.21 7.78
CA SER A 97 -1.51 14.62 7.65
C SER A 97 -1.56 15.14 6.21
N TRP A 98 -1.83 14.28 5.23
CA TRP A 98 -2.01 14.65 3.84
C TRP A 98 -3.49 14.87 3.54
N GLY A 99 -3.91 16.16 3.47
CA GLY A 99 -5.23 16.56 3.03
C GLY A 99 -5.33 16.68 1.50
N GLU A 100 -5.84 17.79 1.01
CA GLU A 100 -5.91 18.05 -0.45
C GLU A 100 -4.53 18.29 -1.06
N THR A 101 -3.60 18.81 -0.28
CA THR A 101 -2.23 19.10 -0.73
C THR A 101 -1.24 18.31 0.12
N PHE A 102 -0.29 17.67 -0.54
CA PHE A 102 0.79 16.96 0.16
C PHE A 102 1.61 17.94 1.00
N PRO A 103 1.87 17.66 2.29
CA PRO A 103 2.55 18.60 3.17
C PRO A 103 3.98 18.90 2.70
N ALA A 104 4.27 20.16 2.38
CA ALA A 104 5.53 20.61 1.75
C ALA A 104 6.79 20.31 2.58
N HIS A 105 6.65 20.12 3.89
CA HIS A 105 7.78 19.79 4.77
C HIS A 105 8.19 18.31 4.70
N TYR A 106 7.33 17.42 4.23
CA TYR A 106 7.70 16.03 3.95
C TYR A 106 8.44 15.94 2.61
N LYS A 107 9.66 15.45 2.65
CA LYS A 107 10.54 15.33 1.46
C LYS A 107 10.85 13.89 1.10
N LYS A 108 10.29 12.93 1.84
CA LYS A 108 10.63 11.52 1.70
C LYS A 108 9.41 10.64 1.92
N PHE A 109 9.32 9.60 1.12
CA PHE A 109 8.44 8.48 1.33
C PHE A 109 9.09 7.53 2.36
N HIS A 110 8.32 6.97 3.28
CA HIS A 110 8.85 6.10 4.32
C HIS A 110 8.31 4.68 4.16
N VAL A 111 9.21 3.72 4.10
CA VAL A 111 8.87 2.30 4.04
C VAL A 111 9.42 1.62 5.29
N LEU A 112 8.56 0.93 6.03
CA LEU A 112 8.97 0.22 7.24
C LEU A 112 9.95 -0.91 6.90
N GLU A 113 11.12 -0.94 7.56
CA GLU A 113 12.13 -1.98 7.31
C GLU A 113 11.56 -3.40 7.45
N ARG A 114 10.72 -3.61 8.45
CA ARG A 114 10.08 -4.91 8.68
C ARG A 114 9.24 -5.43 7.50
N LYS A 115 8.91 -4.55 6.53
CA LYS A 115 8.19 -4.93 5.31
C LYS A 115 9.14 -5.46 4.22
N LEU A 116 10.44 -5.16 4.28
CA LEU A 116 11.43 -5.64 3.30
C LEU A 116 11.48 -7.17 3.24
N LYS A 117 11.30 -7.84 4.39
CA LYS A 117 11.29 -9.30 4.48
C LYS A 117 10.29 -9.99 3.53
N TYR A 118 9.25 -9.30 3.08
CA TYR A 118 8.23 -9.89 2.22
C TYR A 118 8.66 -10.01 0.77
N PHE A 119 9.69 -9.30 0.34
CA PHE A 119 10.21 -9.39 -1.01
C PHE A 119 11.71 -9.76 -1.07
N GLU A 120 12.45 -9.59 0.02
CA GLU A 120 13.85 -10.04 0.09
C GLU A 120 13.96 -11.54 -0.20
N GLY A 121 14.91 -11.91 -1.09
CA GLY A 121 15.11 -13.30 -1.52
C GLY A 121 13.99 -13.89 -2.37
N THR A 122 13.04 -13.09 -2.83
CA THR A 122 11.94 -13.49 -3.71
C THR A 122 12.02 -12.77 -5.05
N ASN A 123 11.26 -13.23 -6.04
CA ASN A 123 11.06 -12.54 -7.32
C ASN A 123 9.74 -11.76 -7.36
N TYR A 124 9.07 -11.59 -6.22
CA TYR A 124 7.82 -10.82 -6.18
C TYR A 124 8.06 -9.36 -6.50
N LYS A 125 7.23 -8.78 -7.34
CA LYS A 125 7.09 -7.34 -7.44
C LYS A 125 6.43 -6.83 -6.17
N TYR A 126 6.86 -5.67 -5.70
CA TYR A 126 6.31 -5.08 -4.49
C TYR A 126 6.01 -3.60 -4.73
N LEU A 127 4.82 -3.19 -4.35
CA LEU A 127 4.37 -1.82 -4.44
C LEU A 127 3.89 -1.37 -3.04
N THR A 128 4.34 -0.21 -2.60
CA THR A 128 3.73 0.44 -1.45
C THR A 128 2.99 1.68 -1.92
N CYS A 129 1.73 1.80 -1.49
CA CYS A 129 0.81 2.87 -1.84
C CYS A 129 0.43 3.63 -0.58
N THR A 130 0.52 4.94 -0.61
CA THR A 130 0.07 5.79 0.49
C THR A 130 -0.98 6.75 -0.02
N PHE A 131 -2.14 6.73 0.60
CA PHE A 131 -3.26 7.61 0.29
C PHE A 131 -3.24 8.88 1.16
N ASN A 132 -3.84 9.94 0.62
CA ASN A 132 -4.25 11.06 1.45
C ASN A 132 -5.44 10.68 2.34
N ASN A 133 -5.76 11.51 3.32
CA ASN A 133 -6.82 11.24 4.31
C ASN A 133 -8.24 11.16 3.74
N THR A 134 -8.44 11.62 2.51
CA THR A 134 -9.74 11.54 1.80
C THR A 134 -9.78 10.44 0.75
N HIS A 135 -8.69 9.71 0.55
CA HIS A 135 -8.52 8.67 -0.48
C HIS A 135 -8.77 9.17 -1.92
N THR A 136 -8.56 10.45 -2.17
CA THR A 136 -8.68 11.05 -3.52
C THR A 136 -7.35 11.18 -4.24
N GLN A 137 -6.24 11.08 -3.50
CA GLN A 137 -4.89 11.14 -4.02
C GLN A 137 -4.06 10.00 -3.43
N MET A 138 -3.12 9.53 -4.21
CA MET A 138 -2.23 8.45 -3.82
C MET A 138 -0.82 8.71 -4.37
N CYS A 139 0.19 8.38 -3.60
CA CYS A 139 1.53 8.18 -4.12
C CYS A 139 1.98 6.74 -3.88
N CYS A 140 2.83 6.24 -4.75
CA CYS A 140 3.38 4.91 -4.59
C CYS A 140 4.84 4.83 -5.02
N THR A 141 5.55 3.83 -4.50
CA THR A 141 6.91 3.50 -4.92
C THR A 141 7.07 1.99 -5.06
N THR A 142 7.98 1.61 -5.94
CA THR A 142 8.21 0.21 -6.30
C THR A 142 9.32 -0.42 -5.46
N ARG A 143 9.39 -1.75 -5.49
CA ARG A 143 10.47 -2.53 -4.89
C ARG A 143 11.84 -2.02 -5.31
N GLU A 144 12.05 -1.82 -6.60
CA GLU A 144 13.33 -1.42 -7.16
C GLU A 144 13.82 -0.09 -6.58
N ASN A 145 12.89 0.87 -6.40
CA ASN A 145 13.22 2.13 -5.75
C ASN A 145 13.51 1.95 -4.25
N ILE A 146 12.76 1.13 -3.55
CA ILE A 146 12.98 0.84 -2.13
C ILE A 146 14.35 0.21 -1.93
N GLU A 147 14.71 -0.80 -2.74
CA GLU A 147 16.01 -1.47 -2.68
C GLU A 147 17.15 -0.49 -3.01
N ARG A 148 16.98 0.36 -4.02
CA ARG A 148 17.92 1.44 -4.35
C ARG A 148 18.12 2.40 -3.18
N CYS A 149 17.03 2.85 -2.57
CA CYS A 149 17.10 3.76 -1.42
C CYS A 149 17.73 3.11 -0.20
N ASN A 150 17.45 1.84 0.05
CA ASN A 150 18.06 1.10 1.13
C ASN A 150 19.59 0.95 0.94
N LEU A 151 20.01 0.69 -0.30
CA LEU A 151 21.44 0.62 -0.64
C LEU A 151 22.15 1.97 -0.48
N LEU A 152 21.52 3.07 -0.91
CA LEU A 152 22.14 4.41 -0.91
C LEU A 152 22.13 5.09 0.46
N TYR A 153 21.07 4.93 1.22
CA TYR A 153 20.81 5.70 2.43
C TYR A 153 20.71 4.83 3.69
N GLY A 154 20.54 3.52 3.51
CA GLY A 154 20.34 2.57 4.61
C GLY A 154 19.02 2.77 5.34
N VAL A 155 18.91 2.11 6.48
CA VAL A 155 17.76 2.18 7.38
C VAL A 155 18.04 3.22 8.46
N THR A 156 17.02 3.99 8.82
CA THR A 156 17.10 4.99 9.89
C THR A 156 15.96 4.80 10.88
N GLU A 157 16.18 5.19 12.13
CA GLU A 157 15.10 5.23 13.11
C GLU A 157 14.21 6.46 12.91
N MET A 158 12.91 6.26 13.10
CA MET A 158 11.91 7.31 13.05
C MET A 158 10.88 7.13 14.15
N TRP A 159 10.56 8.23 14.85
CA TRP A 159 9.46 8.22 15.81
C TRP A 159 8.11 8.04 15.10
N MET A 160 7.34 7.06 15.53
CA MET A 160 6.03 6.72 15.01
C MET A 160 4.95 7.09 16.04
N PRO A 161 4.26 8.25 15.88
CA PRO A 161 3.27 8.70 16.85
C PRO A 161 2.14 7.70 17.11
N ALA A 162 1.73 6.96 16.07
CA ALA A 162 0.64 6.00 16.16
C ALA A 162 0.91 4.86 17.14
N ILE A 163 2.15 4.41 17.22
CA ILE A 163 2.56 3.32 18.13
C ILE A 163 3.34 3.82 19.34
N LYS A 164 3.57 5.15 19.44
CA LYS A 164 4.35 5.81 20.51
C LYS A 164 5.72 5.16 20.72
N SER A 165 6.40 4.80 19.63
CA SER A 165 7.70 4.14 19.63
C SER A 165 8.50 4.54 18.39
N HIS A 166 9.80 4.22 18.41
CA HIS A 166 10.63 4.30 17.21
C HIS A 166 10.42 3.03 16.37
N ASP A 167 10.38 3.20 15.04
CA ASP A 167 10.46 2.11 14.08
C ASP A 167 11.57 2.41 13.07
N ARG A 168 12.04 1.38 12.40
CA ARG A 168 13.09 1.48 11.41
C ARG A 168 12.50 1.61 10.02
N VAL A 169 12.98 2.60 9.27
CA VAL A 169 12.44 2.93 7.96
C VAL A 169 13.53 3.11 6.91
N VAL A 170 13.24 2.71 5.68
CA VAL A 170 13.94 3.15 4.47
C VAL A 170 13.29 4.46 4.02
N ARG A 171 14.12 5.47 3.77
CA ARG A 171 13.66 6.80 3.33
C ARG A 171 13.89 6.96 1.84
N CYS A 172 12.83 6.97 1.05
CA CYS A 172 12.88 7.22 -0.39
C CYS A 172 12.62 8.72 -0.64
N PRO A 173 13.53 9.45 -1.30
CA PRO A 173 13.25 10.81 -1.75
C PRO A 173 11.98 10.87 -2.61
N LEU A 174 11.27 11.99 -2.56
CA LEU A 174 10.12 12.25 -3.44
C LEU A 174 10.62 12.74 -4.81
N ASP A 175 11.27 11.86 -5.54
CA ASP A 175 11.81 12.07 -6.89
C ASP A 175 10.94 11.38 -7.95
N GLU A 176 11.43 11.28 -9.17
CA GLU A 176 10.74 10.63 -10.30
C GLU A 176 10.42 9.13 -10.09
N ASN A 177 10.95 8.52 -9.05
CA ASN A 177 10.67 7.12 -8.69
C ASN A 177 9.53 6.97 -7.67
N VAL A 178 8.89 8.08 -7.30
CA VAL A 178 7.64 8.12 -6.56
C VAL A 178 6.55 8.62 -7.48
N PHE A 179 5.58 7.76 -7.76
CA PHE A 179 4.50 8.01 -8.72
C PHE A 179 3.28 8.58 -8.00
N TRP A 180 2.63 9.56 -8.63
CA TRP A 180 1.51 10.30 -8.06
C TRP A 180 0.26 10.11 -8.90
N PHE A 181 -0.86 9.85 -8.25
CA PHE A 181 -2.15 9.61 -8.88
C PHE A 181 -3.26 10.33 -8.13
N GLY A 182 -4.34 10.69 -8.84
CA GLY A 182 -5.53 11.28 -8.25
C GLY A 182 -6.77 10.86 -9.01
N VAL A 183 -7.89 10.86 -8.30
CA VAL A 183 -9.24 10.71 -8.87
C VAL A 183 -10.03 11.96 -8.58
N ALA A 184 -10.84 12.37 -9.56
CA ALA A 184 -11.74 13.53 -9.44
C ALA A 184 -12.98 13.18 -8.63
#